data_4bc50e2c6bb68762494233b27c49fe4c
#
_entry.id   4bc50e2c6bb68762494233b27c49fe4c
#
_cell.length_a   1.000
_cell.length_b   1.000
_cell.length_c   1.000
_cell.angle_alpha   90.00
_cell.angle_beta   90.00
_cell.angle_gamma   90.00
#
_symmetry.space_group_name_H-M   'P 1'
#
loop_
_entity.id
_entity.type
_entity.pdbx_description
1 polymer ?
#
loop_
_entity_poly.entity_id
_entity_poly.type
_entity_poly.pdbx_seq_one_letter_code
_entity_poly.pdbx_strand_id
1 'polypeptide(L)'
;MKLSVWVQFTWNLKSLTAEVPKIDKRYVIEAATLEDRNLLLAAVTRSMSMEPAWSDDLAARVKLAEEIIQTAFPAGEVTFVAIKHGARIIGASCIRDAGDKVSNLPLGVCVLNEYRCRGLGTYLLHESLRRLKERGLEEARLVTRKGLPADRYLYPKFGSERAVLAGAPA
;
A
#
# COMPACT_ATOMS: atom_id res chain seq x y z
N MET A 1 11.92 25.84 6.08
CA MET A 1 11.07 24.80 5.46
C MET A 1 11.89 23.53 5.33
N LYS A 2 11.47 22.48 5.98
CA LYS A 2 12.19 21.20 5.92
C LYS A 2 11.70 20.45 4.67
N LEU A 3 12.57 20.25 3.70
CA LEU A 3 12.22 19.51 2.50
C LEU A 3 11.94 18.04 2.85
N SER A 4 10.83 17.52 2.36
CA SER A 4 10.50 16.10 2.50
C SER A 4 11.46 15.25 1.68
N VAL A 5 11.95 14.17 2.27
CA VAL A 5 12.79 13.20 1.58
C VAL A 5 11.93 11.99 1.22
N TRP A 6 12.03 11.57 -0.03
CA TRP A 6 11.28 10.44 -0.57
C TRP A 6 12.22 9.27 -0.88
N VAL A 7 11.72 8.08 -0.71
CA VAL A 7 12.45 6.84 -0.94
C VAL A 7 11.65 5.91 -1.82
N GLN A 8 12.34 5.15 -2.66
CA GLN A 8 11.73 4.14 -3.51
C GLN A 8 12.20 2.76 -3.07
N PHE A 9 11.26 1.85 -2.91
CA PHE A 9 11.50 0.43 -2.73
C PHE A 9 11.21 -0.30 -4.03
N THR A 10 12.07 -1.25 -4.36
CA THR A 10 11.95 -2.07 -5.56
C THR A 10 12.10 -3.54 -5.18
N TRP A 11 11.14 -4.37 -5.60
CA TRP A 11 11.17 -5.82 -5.41
C TRP A 11 11.35 -6.53 -6.73
N ASN A 12 12.23 -7.52 -6.75
CA ASN A 12 12.32 -8.47 -7.84
C ASN A 12 11.28 -9.58 -7.59
N LEU A 13 10.20 -9.57 -8.37
CA LEU A 13 9.09 -10.50 -8.17
C LEU A 13 9.44 -11.93 -8.53
N LYS A 14 10.46 -12.15 -9.36
CA LYS A 14 10.94 -13.51 -9.69
C LYS A 14 11.50 -14.23 -8.47
N SER A 15 12.10 -13.49 -7.55
CA SER A 15 12.68 -14.04 -6.32
C SER A 15 11.76 -13.96 -5.11
N LEU A 16 10.50 -13.55 -5.30
CA LEU A 16 9.52 -13.51 -4.21
C LEU A 16 9.27 -14.91 -3.67
N THR A 17 9.45 -15.09 -2.36
CA THR A 17 9.19 -16.36 -1.69
C THR A 17 7.71 -16.75 -1.78
N ALA A 18 7.45 -18.05 -1.98
CA ALA A 18 6.10 -18.60 -1.94
C ALA A 18 5.55 -18.71 -0.51
N GLU A 19 6.40 -18.55 0.50
CA GLU A 19 5.97 -18.59 1.90
C GLU A 19 5.08 -17.40 2.23
N VAL A 20 3.81 -17.69 2.55
CA VAL A 20 2.82 -16.67 2.88
C VAL A 20 2.89 -16.33 4.36
N PRO A 21 2.99 -15.04 4.73
CA PRO A 21 2.91 -14.65 6.13
C PRO A 21 1.60 -15.13 6.76
N LYS A 22 1.67 -15.52 8.03
CA LYS A 22 0.50 -16.00 8.77
C LYS A 22 -0.28 -14.84 9.37
N ILE A 23 -1.60 -14.91 9.27
CA ILE A 23 -2.52 -14.01 9.97
C ILE A 23 -3.62 -14.80 10.64
N ASP A 24 -4.30 -14.18 11.61
CA ASP A 24 -5.43 -14.80 12.30
C ASP A 24 -6.59 -15.06 11.33
N LYS A 25 -7.30 -16.16 11.53
CA LYS A 25 -8.41 -16.61 10.67
C LYS A 25 -9.61 -15.65 10.66
N ARG A 26 -9.73 -14.77 11.65
CA ARG A 26 -10.80 -13.77 11.71
C ARG A 26 -10.70 -12.72 10.61
N TYR A 27 -9.54 -12.56 10.02
CA TYR A 27 -9.30 -11.60 8.95
C TYR A 27 -9.51 -12.23 7.59
N VAL A 28 -10.31 -11.55 6.75
CA VAL A 28 -10.58 -11.98 5.38
C VAL A 28 -9.91 -11.01 4.42
N ILE A 29 -9.20 -11.56 3.45
CA ILE A 29 -8.50 -10.77 2.43
C ILE A 29 -9.12 -11.01 1.08
N GLU A 30 -9.55 -9.93 0.44
CA GLU A 30 -10.18 -9.98 -0.87
C GLU A 30 -10.00 -8.67 -1.64
N ALA A 31 -10.19 -8.73 -2.95
CA ALA A 31 -10.24 -7.53 -3.76
C ALA A 31 -11.50 -6.72 -3.40
N ALA A 32 -11.34 -5.42 -3.17
CA ALA A 32 -12.44 -4.53 -2.88
C ALA A 32 -13.31 -4.33 -4.13
N THR A 33 -14.62 -4.23 -3.91
CA THR A 33 -15.62 -3.98 -4.95
C THR A 33 -16.15 -2.55 -4.87
N LEU A 34 -16.98 -2.16 -5.83
CA LEU A 34 -17.66 -0.86 -5.83
C LEU A 34 -18.45 -0.61 -4.54
N GLU A 35 -19.06 -1.65 -3.99
CA GLU A 35 -19.82 -1.56 -2.72
C GLU A 35 -18.93 -1.22 -1.53
N ASP A 36 -17.67 -1.59 -1.59
CA ASP A 36 -16.68 -1.33 -0.54
C ASP A 36 -16.10 0.10 -0.57
N ARG A 37 -16.37 0.88 -1.62
CA ARG A 37 -15.71 2.15 -1.88
C ARG A 37 -15.70 3.11 -0.69
N ASN A 38 -16.83 3.31 -0.05
CA ASN A 38 -16.94 4.24 1.08
C ASN A 38 -16.18 3.74 2.32
N LEU A 39 -16.27 2.45 2.61
CA LEU A 39 -15.53 1.82 3.70
C LEU A 39 -14.02 1.85 3.45
N LEU A 40 -13.62 1.60 2.21
CA LEU A 40 -12.24 1.65 1.77
C LEU A 40 -11.66 3.07 1.92
N LEU A 41 -12.39 4.08 1.45
CA LEU A 41 -11.99 5.48 1.57
C LEU A 41 -11.80 5.88 3.04
N ALA A 42 -12.75 5.54 3.89
CA ALA A 42 -12.67 5.82 5.32
C ALA A 42 -11.46 5.14 5.98
N ALA A 43 -11.22 3.87 5.68
CA ALA A 43 -10.10 3.12 6.26
C ALA A 43 -8.74 3.68 5.81
N VAL A 44 -8.58 3.94 4.52
CA VAL A 44 -7.31 4.45 3.96
C VAL A 44 -7.00 5.86 4.47
N THR A 45 -7.95 6.77 4.39
CA THR A 45 -7.74 8.16 4.84
C THR A 45 -7.52 8.24 6.34
N ARG A 46 -8.24 7.45 7.13
CA ARG A 46 -8.03 7.38 8.58
C ARG A 46 -6.66 6.83 8.94
N SER A 47 -6.19 5.78 8.28
CA SER A 47 -4.86 5.22 8.55
C SER A 47 -3.75 6.23 8.29
N MET A 48 -3.90 7.05 7.24
CA MET A 48 -2.96 8.12 6.93
C MET A 48 -3.03 9.24 7.98
N SER A 49 -4.22 9.67 8.35
CA SER A 49 -4.44 10.77 9.30
C SER A 49 -3.93 10.44 10.70
N MET A 50 -3.89 9.16 11.07
CA MET A 50 -3.37 8.70 12.35
C MET A 50 -1.85 8.50 12.37
N GLU A 51 -1.16 8.79 11.26
CA GLU A 51 0.30 8.67 11.16
C GLU A 51 0.95 10.05 11.15
N PRO A 52 1.47 10.52 12.30
CA PRO A 52 2.05 11.86 12.40
C PRO A 52 3.31 12.06 11.56
N ALA A 53 3.98 10.99 11.15
CA ALA A 53 5.18 11.08 10.33
C ALA A 53 4.92 11.60 8.91
N TRP A 54 3.66 11.64 8.43
CA TRP A 54 3.32 12.31 7.18
C TRP A 54 3.52 13.82 7.26
N SER A 55 3.28 14.43 8.43
CA SER A 55 3.51 15.86 8.67
C SER A 55 2.88 16.74 7.56
N ASP A 56 3.65 17.60 6.94
CA ASP A 56 3.16 18.55 5.91
C ASP A 56 2.69 17.86 4.61
N ASP A 57 3.05 16.60 4.39
CA ASP A 57 2.64 15.84 3.20
C ASP A 57 1.28 15.15 3.36
N LEU A 58 0.69 15.17 4.55
CA LEU A 58 -0.55 14.44 4.83
C LEU A 58 -1.71 14.87 3.93
N ALA A 59 -1.95 16.16 3.79
CA ALA A 59 -3.07 16.68 3.01
C ALA A 59 -3.00 16.25 1.54
N ALA A 60 -1.82 16.34 0.94
CA ALA A 60 -1.60 15.90 -0.44
C ALA A 60 -1.77 14.39 -0.59
N ARG A 61 -1.33 13.63 0.41
CA ARG A 61 -1.44 12.16 0.40
C ARG A 61 -2.89 11.70 0.53
N VAL A 62 -3.65 12.31 1.41
CA VAL A 62 -5.09 12.04 1.56
C VAL A 62 -5.85 12.38 0.26
N LYS A 63 -5.56 13.53 -0.34
CA LYS A 63 -6.17 13.92 -1.60
C LYS A 63 -5.87 12.92 -2.72
N LEU A 64 -4.63 12.46 -2.83
CA LEU A 64 -4.26 11.41 -3.78
C LEU A 64 -5.06 10.13 -3.56
N ALA A 65 -5.21 9.70 -2.30
CA ALA A 65 -5.99 8.53 -1.96
C ALA A 65 -7.46 8.67 -2.37
N GLU A 66 -8.06 9.81 -2.09
CA GLU A 66 -9.44 10.12 -2.50
C GLU A 66 -9.62 10.06 -4.02
N GLU A 67 -8.73 10.67 -4.77
CA GLU A 67 -8.77 10.67 -6.23
C GLU A 67 -8.64 9.25 -6.80
N ILE A 68 -7.68 8.47 -6.31
CA ILE A 68 -7.48 7.09 -6.77
C ILE A 68 -8.69 6.22 -6.44
N ILE A 69 -9.22 6.29 -5.22
CA ILE A 69 -10.37 5.48 -4.81
C ILE A 69 -11.62 5.84 -5.59
N GLN A 70 -11.87 7.13 -5.82
CA GLN A 70 -13.04 7.57 -6.59
C GLN A 70 -13.01 7.12 -8.04
N THR A 71 -11.83 7.03 -8.64
CA THR A 71 -11.66 6.61 -10.03
C THR A 71 -11.40 5.12 -10.22
N ALA A 72 -11.11 4.39 -9.14
CA ALA A 72 -10.81 2.96 -9.19
C ALA A 72 -12.00 2.11 -9.65
N PHE A 73 -13.22 2.56 -9.36
CA PHE A 73 -14.44 1.83 -9.62
C PHE A 73 -15.36 2.64 -10.55
N PRO A 74 -15.82 2.07 -11.67
CA PRO A 74 -15.58 0.72 -12.22
C PRO A 74 -14.38 0.63 -13.18
N ALA A 75 -13.53 1.66 -13.29
CA ALA A 75 -12.54 1.80 -14.37
C ALA A 75 -11.44 0.72 -14.43
N GLY A 76 -11.15 0.05 -13.32
CA GLY A 76 -10.26 -1.11 -13.31
C GLY A 76 -8.76 -0.87 -13.52
N GLU A 77 -8.29 0.39 -13.50
CA GLU A 77 -6.86 0.70 -13.63
C GLU A 77 -6.04 0.29 -12.41
N VAL A 78 -6.68 0.23 -11.25
CA VAL A 78 -6.08 -0.19 -10.00
C VAL A 78 -6.95 -1.23 -9.33
N THR A 79 -6.33 -2.09 -8.54
CA THR A 79 -7.04 -3.05 -7.68
C THR A 79 -6.70 -2.73 -6.23
N PHE A 80 -7.72 -2.64 -5.39
CA PHE A 80 -7.53 -2.57 -3.95
C PHE A 80 -7.67 -3.96 -3.34
N VAL A 81 -6.65 -4.38 -2.61
CA VAL A 81 -6.68 -5.58 -1.79
C VAL A 81 -7.02 -5.15 -0.38
N ALA A 82 -8.15 -5.58 0.14
CA ALA A 82 -8.65 -5.18 1.44
C ALA A 82 -8.58 -6.32 2.47
N ILE A 83 -8.29 -5.97 3.71
CA ILE A 83 -8.47 -6.85 4.86
C ILE A 83 -9.75 -6.44 5.58
N LYS A 84 -10.64 -7.41 5.79
CA LYS A 84 -11.88 -7.23 6.52
C LYS A 84 -11.86 -7.96 7.86
N HIS A 85 -12.41 -7.31 8.85
CA HIS A 85 -12.73 -7.90 10.14
C HIS A 85 -14.25 -7.72 10.35
N GLY A 86 -15.01 -8.80 10.11
CA GLY A 86 -16.45 -8.69 9.98
C GLY A 86 -16.84 -7.81 8.78
N ALA A 87 -17.70 -6.84 8.99
CA ALA A 87 -18.13 -5.90 7.95
C ALA A 87 -17.17 -4.70 7.76
N ARG A 88 -16.14 -4.61 8.57
CA ARG A 88 -15.22 -3.45 8.59
C ARG A 88 -13.98 -3.71 7.76
N ILE A 89 -13.59 -2.74 6.94
CA ILE A 89 -12.27 -2.73 6.29
C ILE A 89 -11.27 -2.12 7.28
N ILE A 90 -10.22 -2.88 7.59
CA ILE A 90 -9.22 -2.50 8.58
C ILE A 90 -7.83 -2.27 8.00
N GLY A 91 -7.65 -2.63 6.74
CA GLY A 91 -6.42 -2.39 6.01
C GLY A 91 -6.64 -2.56 4.52
N ALA A 92 -5.78 -1.95 3.74
CA ALA A 92 -5.83 -2.06 2.29
C ALA A 92 -4.48 -1.74 1.65
N SER A 93 -4.29 -2.28 0.46
CA SER A 93 -3.19 -1.96 -0.44
C SER A 93 -3.75 -1.71 -1.83
N CYS A 94 -3.18 -0.76 -2.54
CA CYS A 94 -3.54 -0.47 -3.92
C CYS A 94 -2.46 -1.00 -4.84
N ILE A 95 -2.84 -1.76 -5.86
CA ILE A 95 -1.91 -2.27 -6.87
C ILE A 95 -2.30 -1.80 -8.28
N ARG A 96 -1.29 -1.53 -9.09
CA ARG A 96 -1.42 -1.11 -10.48
C ARG A 96 -0.46 -1.93 -11.33
N ASP A 97 -0.99 -2.56 -12.36
CA ASP A 97 -0.21 -3.41 -13.27
C ASP A 97 0.18 -2.73 -14.58
N ALA A 98 -0.08 -1.43 -14.70
CA ALA A 98 0.11 -0.73 -15.96
C ALA A 98 1.45 0.01 -16.08
N GLY A 99 2.25 -0.39 -17.02
CA GLY A 99 3.17 0.33 -17.87
C GLY A 99 4.19 1.25 -17.18
N ASP A 100 4.30 2.44 -17.68
CA ASP A 100 5.42 3.38 -17.48
C ASP A 100 5.37 4.17 -16.16
N LYS A 101 4.50 3.82 -15.21
CA LYS A 101 4.40 4.55 -13.95
C LYS A 101 5.44 4.06 -12.94
N VAL A 102 5.99 5.00 -12.19
CA VAL A 102 7.09 4.79 -11.24
C VAL A 102 6.70 3.87 -10.09
N SER A 103 5.41 3.77 -9.73
CA SER A 103 4.95 2.99 -8.61
C SER A 103 3.79 2.07 -8.96
N ASN A 104 3.96 0.77 -8.66
CA ASN A 104 2.91 -0.24 -8.76
C ASN A 104 2.04 -0.30 -7.49
N LEU A 105 2.51 0.31 -6.40
CA LEU A 105 1.79 0.42 -5.13
C LEU A 105 1.61 1.92 -4.78
N PRO A 106 0.72 2.62 -5.49
CA PRO A 106 0.67 4.08 -5.44
C PRO A 106 0.35 4.67 -4.07
N LEU A 107 -0.39 3.96 -3.23
CA LEU A 107 -0.72 4.38 -1.86
C LEU A 107 0.05 3.62 -0.80
N GLY A 108 0.77 2.57 -1.19
CA GLY A 108 1.42 1.67 -0.24
C GLY A 108 0.42 0.84 0.54
N VAL A 109 0.85 0.34 1.68
CA VAL A 109 0.05 -0.49 2.58
C VAL A 109 -0.49 0.36 3.71
N CYS A 110 -1.81 0.32 3.90
CA CYS A 110 -2.51 1.06 4.94
C CYS A 110 -3.17 0.08 5.91
N VAL A 111 -2.91 0.23 7.21
CA VAL A 111 -3.56 -0.54 8.28
C VAL A 111 -4.03 0.42 9.34
N LEU A 112 -5.28 0.30 9.79
CA LEU A 112 -5.81 1.10 10.88
C LEU A 112 -4.94 0.97 12.13
N ASN A 113 -4.73 2.07 12.82
CA ASN A 113 -3.81 2.14 13.95
C ASN A 113 -4.09 1.10 15.03
N GLU A 114 -5.34 0.86 15.36
CA GLU A 114 -5.77 -0.13 16.35
C GLU A 114 -5.55 -1.59 15.93
N TYR A 115 -5.21 -1.83 14.67
CA TYR A 115 -4.93 -3.16 14.12
C TYR A 115 -3.45 -3.36 13.78
N ARG A 116 -2.60 -2.42 14.08
CA ARG A 116 -1.15 -2.52 13.83
C ARG A 116 -0.49 -3.54 14.75
N CYS A 117 0.72 -3.96 14.40
CA CYS A 117 1.52 -4.95 15.14
C CYS A 117 0.89 -6.34 15.22
N ARG A 118 0.08 -6.71 14.24
CA ARG A 118 -0.57 -8.02 14.13
C ARG A 118 -0.15 -8.80 12.87
N GLY A 119 0.87 -8.32 12.16
CA GLY A 119 1.33 -8.93 10.91
C GLY A 119 0.48 -8.61 9.68
N LEU A 120 -0.53 -7.76 9.80
CA LEU A 120 -1.46 -7.45 8.70
C LEU A 120 -0.79 -6.68 7.57
N GLY A 121 0.07 -5.71 7.90
CA GLY A 121 0.83 -4.96 6.89
C GLY A 121 1.78 -5.85 6.10
N THR A 122 2.46 -6.76 6.78
CA THR A 122 3.35 -7.75 6.14
C THR A 122 2.57 -8.66 5.21
N TYR A 123 1.40 -9.12 5.63
CA TYR A 123 0.53 -9.94 4.80
C TYR A 123 0.04 -9.19 3.56
N LEU A 124 -0.45 -7.96 3.73
CA LEU A 124 -0.91 -7.12 2.62
C LEU A 124 0.20 -6.84 1.60
N LEU A 125 1.40 -6.56 2.07
CA LEU A 125 2.55 -6.34 1.19
C LEU A 125 2.85 -7.59 0.38
N HIS A 126 2.99 -8.74 1.03
CA HIS A 126 3.24 -10.00 0.36
C HIS A 126 2.16 -10.33 -0.67
N GLU A 127 0.89 -10.22 -0.28
CA GLU A 127 -0.25 -10.48 -1.16
C GLU A 127 -0.27 -9.55 -2.38
N SER A 128 0.05 -8.28 -2.18
CA SER A 128 0.15 -7.31 -3.26
C SER A 128 1.25 -7.68 -4.25
N LEU A 129 2.43 -8.04 -3.76
CA LEU A 129 3.55 -8.48 -4.59
C LEU A 129 3.23 -9.79 -5.31
N ARG A 130 2.59 -10.73 -4.65
CA ARG A 130 2.16 -12.00 -5.23
C ARG A 130 1.18 -11.78 -6.39
N ARG A 131 0.20 -10.90 -6.22
CA ARG A 131 -0.77 -10.57 -7.26
C ARG A 131 -0.12 -9.91 -8.46
N LEU A 132 0.83 -9.00 -8.26
CA LEU A 132 1.60 -8.39 -9.35
C LEU A 132 2.43 -9.44 -10.10
N LYS A 133 3.06 -10.35 -9.38
CA LYS A 133 3.80 -11.48 -9.99
C LYS A 133 2.88 -12.36 -10.83
N GLU A 134 1.70 -12.71 -10.33
CA GLU A 134 0.72 -13.52 -11.08
C GLU A 134 0.21 -12.83 -12.34
N ARG A 135 0.19 -11.50 -12.36
CA ARG A 135 -0.14 -10.72 -13.55
C ARG A 135 0.99 -10.62 -14.56
N GLY A 136 2.12 -11.25 -14.30
CA GLY A 136 3.27 -11.32 -15.19
C GLY A 136 4.30 -10.21 -15.00
N LEU A 137 4.16 -9.36 -13.99
CA LEU A 137 5.18 -8.36 -13.70
C LEU A 137 6.43 -9.01 -13.10
N GLU A 138 7.58 -8.50 -13.50
CA GLU A 138 8.89 -8.97 -13.00
C GLU A 138 9.39 -8.12 -11.82
N GLU A 139 8.89 -6.89 -11.71
CA GLU A 139 9.35 -5.91 -10.74
C GLU A 139 8.15 -5.14 -10.17
N ALA A 140 8.22 -4.82 -8.88
CA ALA A 140 7.27 -3.93 -8.22
C ALA A 140 8.01 -2.77 -7.57
N ARG A 141 7.41 -1.59 -7.58
CA ARG A 141 7.97 -0.37 -7.03
C ARG A 141 6.97 0.36 -6.14
N LEU A 142 7.50 0.98 -5.10
CA LEU A 142 6.74 1.80 -4.17
C LEU A 142 7.55 3.03 -3.79
N VAL A 143 6.91 4.18 -3.82
CA VAL A 143 7.51 5.44 -3.36
C VAL A 143 6.81 5.89 -2.09
N THR A 144 7.58 6.20 -1.06
CA THR A 144 7.06 6.66 0.21
C THR A 144 7.95 7.73 0.84
N ARG A 145 7.43 8.41 1.87
CA ARG A 145 8.22 9.39 2.60
C ARG A 145 9.21 8.70 3.53
N LYS A 146 10.44 9.18 3.55
CA LYS A 146 11.48 8.70 4.48
C LYS A 146 11.05 8.92 5.92
N GLY A 147 11.25 7.90 6.75
CA GLY A 147 11.01 7.98 8.19
C GLY A 147 9.64 7.52 8.64
N LEU A 148 8.73 7.16 7.73
CA LEU A 148 7.50 6.48 8.11
C LEU A 148 7.82 5.14 8.76
N PRO A 149 6.98 4.63 9.69
CA PRO A 149 7.16 3.28 10.23
C PRO A 149 7.27 2.21 9.15
N ALA A 150 6.50 2.33 8.07
CA ALA A 150 6.54 1.41 6.96
C ALA A 150 7.88 1.44 6.19
N ASP A 151 8.49 2.61 6.03
CA ASP A 151 9.84 2.74 5.47
C ASP A 151 10.87 1.95 6.30
N ARG A 152 10.74 1.99 7.61
CA ARG A 152 11.70 1.37 8.53
C ARG A 152 11.47 -0.12 8.74
N TYR A 153 10.22 -0.56 8.83
CA TYR A 153 9.88 -1.89 9.36
C TYR A 153 9.10 -2.78 8.41
N LEU A 154 8.45 -2.22 7.39
CA LEU A 154 7.62 -3.00 6.48
C LEU A 154 8.28 -3.18 5.11
N TYR A 155 8.56 -2.08 4.41
CA TYR A 155 9.03 -2.13 3.03
C TYR A 155 10.45 -2.70 2.84
N PRO A 156 11.34 -2.75 3.86
CA PRO A 156 12.59 -3.51 3.74
C PRO A 156 12.42 -5.03 3.62
N LYS A 157 11.21 -5.54 3.80
CA LYS A 157 10.94 -6.98 3.72
C LYS A 157 10.91 -7.48 2.27
N PHE A 158 11.01 -8.81 2.14
CA PHE A 158 10.92 -9.52 0.86
C PHE A 158 12.02 -9.15 -0.15
N GLY A 159 13.21 -8.82 0.35
CA GLY A 159 14.38 -8.59 -0.49
C GLY A 159 14.36 -7.31 -1.31
N SER A 160 13.62 -6.28 -0.86
CA SER A 160 13.58 -5.00 -1.56
C SER A 160 14.91 -4.27 -1.58
N GLU A 161 15.11 -3.47 -2.62
CA GLU A 161 16.17 -2.48 -2.70
C GLU A 161 15.57 -1.10 -2.42
N ARG A 162 16.27 -0.31 -1.62
CA ARG A 162 15.84 1.03 -1.20
C ARG A 162 16.75 2.09 -1.80
N ALA A 163 16.18 3.10 -2.42
CA ALA A 163 16.92 4.23 -2.97
C ALA A 163 16.26 5.55 -2.53
N VAL A 164 17.10 6.52 -2.17
CA VAL A 164 16.64 7.89 -1.89
C VAL A 164 16.44 8.61 -3.21
N LEU A 165 15.27 9.25 -3.38
CA LEU A 165 14.93 9.98 -4.60
C LEU A 165 15.46 11.42 -4.54
N ALA A 166 15.89 11.92 -5.70
CA ALA A 166 16.29 13.32 -5.87
C ALA A 166 15.04 14.17 -6.13
N GLY A 167 14.35 14.60 -5.06
CA GLY A 167 13.17 15.46 -5.14
C GLY A 167 11.86 14.73 -4.86
N ALA A 168 10.75 15.46 -4.98
CA ALA A 168 9.41 14.91 -4.75
C ALA A 168 8.99 14.00 -5.90
N PRO A 169 8.22 12.92 -5.61
CA PRO A 169 7.64 12.09 -6.65
C PRO A 169 6.63 12.91 -7.48
N ALA A 170 6.63 12.64 -8.75
CA ALA A 170 5.69 13.26 -9.68
C ALA A 170 4.25 12.76 -9.42
#